data_709c6cfb943042270f23e490bc7bfe3a
#
_entry.id   709c6cfb943042270f23e490bc7bfe3a
#
_cell.length_a   1.000
_cell.length_b   1.000
_cell.length_c   1.000
_cell.angle_alpha   90.00
_cell.angle_beta   90.00
_cell.angle_gamma   90.00
#
_symmetry.space_group_name_H-M   'P 1'
#
loop_
_entity.id
_entity.type
_entity.pdbx_description
1 polymer ?
#
loop_
_entity_poly.entity_id
_entity_poly.type
_entity_poly.pdbx_seq_one_letter_code
_entity_poly.pdbx_strand_id
1 'polypeptide(L)'
;MRPSRSSRPTRRTVLAATAGTTAALALSTTPVRAAEDAADRPDESSLRALVSRMTLEEKVGQLFVMRVYGHSATAPEQADIDTNLEELGVRTAAELIAKYRVGGIIYFTWAHNTRDPHQIAALSNGIQKVSLDQPRGLPVLISTDQEYGAVARVGKPATLFPGAMALGAGGSREDARAVGRIGGAELRALGIRQDYSPVADVNVNPANPVIGVRSFGADPDAVAGLVAAEVKGYQSAGVAATSKHFPGHGDTAVDSHYGFPVITHSRELWSTLDAVPFRAAIRAGVDSIMTAHIMVPALDPSGDPATLSHPILTGILREELGYDGLVVTDSLGMEGVRTKYGDDRVPVLALKAGVDQLLNPPSIDVAWNAVLSAVHGGELTEARLDESVLRVLRLKAKLGLLENPYVTDAGVDHTVGTATHRRTADRIAERTTTLLVNEERLLPLSRRRTPRVLVVGADPASPSGTDGPPTTVLATALTELGFTTTALTTGTAPSAEGIDQAVAAAAGVDAVVVGTYNVTATGSQKTLVERLVATGVPLVAIAIRNPYDVAQLPDVRAYLATYSWTDVELRAAARVIGGAARPRGKLPVAVDRADDPAKVLYPIGYGLTYQVR
;
A
#
# COMPACT_ATOMS: atom_id res chain seq x y z
N MET A 1 16.13 71.05 -48.62
CA MET A 1 16.28 70.69 -50.06
C MET A 1 16.29 69.15 -50.18
N ARG A 2 15.30 68.59 -50.81
CA ARG A 2 15.34 67.31 -51.48
C ARG A 2 16.34 67.32 -52.63
N PRO A 3 16.72 66.26 -53.33
CA PRO A 3 16.21 64.86 -53.37
C PRO A 3 17.38 63.79 -53.44
N SER A 4 17.30 62.54 -53.60
CA SER A 4 16.50 61.56 -54.30
C SER A 4 17.26 60.23 -54.40
N ARG A 5 16.51 59.09 -54.30
CA ARG A 5 16.52 57.91 -55.14
C ARG A 5 17.86 57.24 -55.54
N SER A 6 18.09 55.98 -55.57
CA SER A 6 17.40 54.77 -55.95
C SER A 6 18.47 53.67 -56.07
N SER A 7 18.27 52.49 -55.84
CA SER A 7 17.76 51.33 -56.58
C SER A 7 18.55 50.05 -56.26
N ARG A 8 17.82 48.95 -56.15
CA ARG A 8 18.34 47.56 -56.24
C ARG A 8 18.90 47.28 -57.64
N PRO A 9 19.78 46.28 -57.81
CA PRO A 9 19.26 45.00 -58.20
C PRO A 9 20.00 43.74 -57.68
N THR A 10 19.29 42.66 -57.82
CA THR A 10 19.57 41.23 -57.76
C THR A 10 20.79 40.79 -58.55
N ARG A 11 21.48 39.71 -58.07
CA ARG A 11 21.77 38.50 -58.85
C ARG A 11 22.48 37.39 -58.05
N ARG A 12 21.94 36.24 -58.23
CA ARG A 12 22.42 34.84 -58.03
C ARG A 12 23.86 34.59 -58.44
N THR A 13 24.50 33.63 -57.76
CA THR A 13 25.22 32.48 -58.31
C THR A 13 25.91 31.73 -57.17
N VAL A 14 25.47 30.51 -56.81
CA VAL A 14 25.85 29.14 -57.17
C VAL A 14 27.14 28.60 -56.52
N LEU A 15 26.92 27.61 -55.67
CA LEU A 15 27.62 26.36 -55.38
C LEU A 15 29.13 26.31 -55.11
N ALA A 16 29.50 25.77 -53.93
CA ALA A 16 30.37 24.62 -53.85
C ALA A 16 30.11 23.85 -52.53
N ALA A 17 29.80 22.56 -52.66
CA ALA A 17 29.58 21.61 -51.59
C ALA A 17 30.93 21.08 -51.10
N THR A 18 31.09 20.98 -49.75
CA THR A 18 32.03 20.05 -49.14
C THR A 18 31.30 19.30 -48.05
N ALA A 19 31.17 18.01 -48.31
CA ALA A 19 30.58 17.03 -47.39
C ALA A 19 31.52 16.77 -46.21
N GLY A 20 31.06 17.09 -45.01
CA GLY A 20 31.65 16.65 -43.77
C GLY A 20 30.67 15.68 -43.08
N THR A 21 30.92 14.39 -43.19
CA THR A 21 30.18 13.33 -42.50
C THR A 21 30.47 13.36 -41.01
N THR A 22 29.59 13.92 -40.21
CA THR A 22 29.50 13.64 -38.78
C THR A 22 28.49 12.51 -38.60
N ALA A 23 29.00 11.31 -38.30
CA ALA A 23 28.20 10.16 -37.90
C ALA A 23 27.60 10.45 -36.52
N ALA A 24 26.33 10.81 -36.50
CA ALA A 24 25.51 10.78 -35.27
C ALA A 24 25.14 9.29 -35.02
N LEU A 25 25.79 8.66 -34.04
CA LEU A 25 25.36 7.38 -33.49
C LEU A 25 24.03 7.66 -32.72
N ALA A 26 22.92 7.50 -33.44
CA ALA A 26 21.63 7.31 -32.83
C ALA A 26 21.63 5.93 -32.16
N LEU A 27 21.77 5.90 -30.84
CA LEU A 27 21.41 4.72 -30.05
C LEU A 27 19.90 4.52 -30.17
N SER A 28 19.51 3.76 -31.18
CA SER A 28 18.16 3.18 -31.28
C SER A 28 18.05 2.11 -30.19
N THR A 29 17.52 2.50 -29.01
CA THR A 29 17.00 1.53 -28.04
C THR A 29 15.75 0.93 -28.65
N THR A 30 15.92 -0.22 -29.27
CA THR A 30 14.88 -1.01 -29.90
C THR A 30 13.84 -1.49 -28.89
N PRO A 31 12.55 -1.36 -29.18
CA PRO A 31 11.47 -2.03 -28.45
C PRO A 31 11.29 -3.49 -28.96
N VAL A 32 12.36 -4.15 -29.43
CA VAL A 32 12.29 -5.47 -30.04
C VAL A 32 12.01 -6.58 -29.01
N ARG A 33 12.48 -6.41 -27.76
CA ARG A 33 12.31 -7.46 -26.75
C ARG A 33 10.87 -7.59 -26.22
N ALA A 34 10.11 -6.50 -26.18
CA ALA A 34 8.71 -6.53 -25.73
C ALA A 34 7.73 -7.16 -26.75
N ALA A 35 8.10 -7.20 -28.01
CA ALA A 35 7.28 -7.82 -29.07
C ALA A 35 7.58 -9.33 -29.23
N GLU A 36 8.81 -9.77 -28.95
CA GLU A 36 9.18 -11.20 -28.96
C GLU A 36 8.60 -11.91 -27.71
N ASP A 37 8.60 -11.27 -26.53
CA ASP A 37 7.98 -11.80 -25.30
C ASP A 37 6.45 -11.94 -25.40
N ALA A 38 5.78 -11.24 -26.32
CA ALA A 38 4.33 -11.33 -26.53
C ALA A 38 3.93 -12.50 -27.44
N ALA A 39 4.82 -13.00 -28.27
CA ALA A 39 4.54 -14.07 -29.23
C ALA A 39 4.57 -15.48 -28.59
N ASP A 40 5.19 -15.63 -27.44
CA ASP A 40 5.36 -16.94 -26.74
C ASP A 40 4.32 -17.18 -25.63
N ARG A 41 3.45 -16.20 -25.33
CA ARG A 41 2.43 -16.36 -24.27
C ARG A 41 1.37 -17.36 -24.70
N PRO A 42 0.97 -18.30 -23.78
CA PRO A 42 -0.09 -19.24 -24.08
C PRO A 42 -1.38 -18.48 -24.44
N ASP A 43 -1.98 -18.86 -25.55
CA ASP A 43 -3.29 -18.33 -25.95
C ASP A 43 -4.41 -18.89 -25.07
N GLU A 44 -5.58 -18.32 -25.19
CA GLU A 44 -6.78 -18.72 -24.41
C GLU A 44 -7.13 -20.20 -24.62
N SER A 45 -6.92 -20.74 -25.82
CA SER A 45 -7.21 -22.15 -26.13
C SER A 45 -6.26 -23.10 -25.40
N SER A 46 -4.99 -22.72 -25.32
CA SER A 46 -3.96 -23.46 -24.57
C SER A 46 -4.24 -23.48 -23.07
N LEU A 47 -4.67 -22.33 -22.49
CA LEU A 47 -5.04 -22.25 -21.08
C LEU A 47 -6.27 -23.12 -20.78
N ARG A 48 -7.31 -23.08 -21.61
CA ARG A 48 -8.49 -23.95 -21.49
C ARG A 48 -8.14 -25.44 -21.59
N ALA A 49 -7.28 -25.80 -22.54
CA ALA A 49 -6.79 -27.16 -22.68
C ALA A 49 -5.93 -27.60 -21.47
N LEU A 50 -5.23 -26.68 -20.81
CA LEU A 50 -4.53 -26.95 -19.56
C LEU A 50 -5.51 -27.24 -18.44
N VAL A 51 -6.52 -26.39 -18.23
CA VAL A 51 -7.58 -26.56 -17.22
C VAL A 51 -8.31 -27.89 -17.40
N SER A 52 -8.67 -28.27 -18.62
CA SER A 52 -9.39 -29.52 -18.89
C SER A 52 -8.60 -30.80 -18.58
N ARG A 53 -7.28 -30.71 -18.47
CA ARG A 53 -6.39 -31.83 -18.10
C ARG A 53 -6.04 -31.87 -16.61
N MET A 54 -6.44 -30.87 -15.82
CA MET A 54 -6.20 -30.81 -14.38
C MET A 54 -7.14 -31.77 -13.64
N THR A 55 -6.64 -32.42 -12.58
CA THR A 55 -7.51 -33.12 -11.65
C THR A 55 -8.29 -32.13 -10.79
N LEU A 56 -9.36 -32.60 -10.15
CA LEU A 56 -10.15 -31.77 -9.26
C LEU A 56 -9.30 -31.18 -8.13
N GLU A 57 -8.42 -31.99 -7.54
CA GLU A 57 -7.49 -31.57 -6.48
C GLU A 57 -6.53 -30.47 -6.95
N GLU A 58 -6.00 -30.59 -8.18
CA GLU A 58 -5.15 -29.56 -8.78
C GLU A 58 -5.94 -28.26 -9.01
N LYS A 59 -7.19 -28.33 -9.48
CA LYS A 59 -8.08 -27.18 -9.66
C LYS A 59 -8.36 -26.49 -8.33
N VAL A 60 -8.76 -27.26 -7.31
CA VAL A 60 -9.02 -26.73 -5.97
C VAL A 60 -7.78 -26.06 -5.39
N GLY A 61 -6.61 -26.69 -5.51
CA GLY A 61 -5.35 -26.12 -5.04
C GLY A 61 -5.03 -24.75 -5.65
N GLN A 62 -5.30 -24.56 -6.95
CA GLN A 62 -5.04 -23.27 -7.63
C GLN A 62 -5.87 -22.11 -7.07
N LEU A 63 -6.96 -22.38 -6.36
CA LEU A 63 -7.81 -21.35 -5.77
C LEU A 63 -7.28 -20.82 -4.43
N PHE A 64 -6.31 -21.50 -3.79
CA PHE A 64 -5.78 -21.09 -2.50
C PHE A 64 -4.52 -20.24 -2.60
N VAL A 65 -4.49 -19.15 -1.84
CA VAL A 65 -3.32 -18.33 -1.56
C VAL A 65 -3.00 -18.44 -0.07
N MET A 66 -1.87 -19.06 0.28
CA MET A 66 -1.56 -19.41 1.65
C MET A 66 -0.33 -18.68 2.19
N ARG A 67 -0.36 -18.38 3.50
CA ARG A 67 0.88 -18.08 4.23
C ARG A 67 1.68 -19.36 4.45
N VAL A 68 2.96 -19.21 4.66
CA VAL A 68 3.84 -20.26 5.18
C VAL A 68 4.99 -19.58 5.92
N TYR A 69 5.36 -20.10 7.08
CA TYR A 69 6.46 -19.53 7.86
C TYR A 69 7.83 -19.98 7.32
N GLY A 70 8.77 -19.06 7.34
CA GLY A 70 10.17 -19.33 7.06
C GLY A 70 10.77 -18.60 5.88
N HIS A 71 12.08 -18.45 5.94
CA HIS A 71 12.91 -17.75 4.97
C HIS A 71 13.35 -18.64 3.78
N SER A 72 13.03 -19.93 3.82
CA SER A 72 13.42 -20.92 2.83
C SER A 72 12.26 -21.86 2.48
N ALA A 73 12.13 -22.23 1.20
CA ALA A 73 11.07 -23.10 0.74
C ALA A 73 11.17 -24.54 1.28
N THR A 74 12.39 -25.00 1.62
CA THR A 74 12.66 -26.42 2.00
C THR A 74 13.34 -26.57 3.34
N ALA A 75 14.01 -25.53 3.83
CA ALA A 75 14.81 -25.57 5.06
C ALA A 75 14.62 -24.30 5.91
N PRO A 76 13.39 -24.03 6.40
CA PRO A 76 13.15 -22.96 7.36
C PRO A 76 13.77 -23.32 8.73
N GLU A 77 13.79 -22.36 9.65
CA GLU A 77 14.23 -22.59 11.02
C GLU A 77 13.26 -23.51 11.78
N GLN A 78 13.72 -24.18 12.84
CA GLN A 78 12.91 -25.15 13.59
C GLN A 78 11.63 -24.49 14.15
N ALA A 79 11.71 -23.26 14.65
CA ALA A 79 10.54 -22.54 15.15
C ALA A 79 9.47 -22.32 14.05
N ASP A 80 9.90 -22.01 12.81
CA ASP A 80 9.00 -21.88 11.66
C ASP A 80 8.37 -23.23 11.29
N ILE A 81 9.15 -24.34 11.38
CA ILE A 81 8.64 -25.70 11.16
C ILE A 81 7.57 -26.03 12.19
N ASP A 82 7.82 -25.74 13.46
CA ASP A 82 6.88 -26.04 14.54
C ASP A 82 5.57 -25.27 14.37
N THR A 83 5.65 -23.97 14.03
CA THR A 83 4.48 -23.14 13.72
C THR A 83 3.72 -23.63 12.48
N ASN A 84 4.43 -23.98 11.41
CA ASN A 84 3.81 -24.54 10.21
C ASN A 84 3.08 -25.86 10.48
N LEU A 85 3.64 -26.72 11.33
CA LEU A 85 2.99 -27.97 11.73
C LEU A 85 1.71 -27.71 12.53
N GLU A 86 1.76 -26.76 13.47
CA GLU A 86 0.62 -26.39 14.31
C GLU A 86 -0.51 -25.76 13.50
N GLU A 87 -0.19 -24.77 12.64
CA GLU A 87 -1.21 -24.00 11.93
C GLU A 87 -1.63 -24.59 10.58
N LEU A 88 -0.73 -25.26 9.86
CA LEU A 88 -0.95 -25.69 8.48
C LEU A 88 -0.88 -27.22 8.30
N GLY A 89 -0.41 -27.96 9.30
CA GLY A 89 -0.24 -29.41 9.22
C GLY A 89 0.82 -29.85 8.20
N VAL A 90 1.78 -28.99 7.89
CA VAL A 90 2.94 -29.23 7.02
C VAL A 90 4.18 -28.58 7.62
N ARG A 91 5.39 -28.98 7.21
CA ARG A 91 6.64 -28.47 7.78
C ARG A 91 7.20 -27.26 7.03
N THR A 92 6.97 -27.21 5.71
CA THR A 92 7.66 -26.30 4.81
C THR A 92 6.74 -25.86 3.66
N ALA A 93 7.12 -24.79 2.95
CA ALA A 93 6.46 -24.41 1.69
C ALA A 93 6.46 -25.56 0.67
N ALA A 94 7.54 -26.36 0.63
CA ALA A 94 7.64 -27.52 -0.27
C ALA A 94 6.56 -28.56 0.05
N GLU A 95 6.34 -28.88 1.31
CA GLU A 95 5.29 -29.82 1.74
C GLU A 95 3.88 -29.24 1.50
N LEU A 96 3.67 -27.94 1.74
CA LEU A 96 2.42 -27.25 1.43
C LEU A 96 2.05 -27.38 -0.06
N ILE A 97 3.00 -27.07 -0.94
CA ILE A 97 2.83 -27.15 -2.39
C ILE A 97 2.60 -28.63 -2.81
N ALA A 98 3.38 -29.56 -2.30
CA ALA A 98 3.26 -30.97 -2.63
C ALA A 98 1.90 -31.55 -2.23
N LYS A 99 1.38 -31.18 -1.05
CA LYS A 99 0.11 -31.69 -0.52
C LYS A 99 -1.10 -31.06 -1.19
N TYR A 100 -1.14 -29.72 -1.30
CA TYR A 100 -2.36 -28.99 -1.68
C TYR A 100 -2.33 -28.35 -3.07
N ARG A 101 -1.17 -28.33 -3.78
CA ARG A 101 -1.04 -27.71 -5.12
C ARG A 101 -1.47 -26.26 -5.15
N VAL A 102 -1.16 -25.50 -4.10
CA VAL A 102 -1.64 -24.11 -3.93
C VAL A 102 -1.27 -23.22 -5.12
N GLY A 103 -2.22 -22.39 -5.53
CA GLY A 103 -2.06 -21.47 -6.67
C GLY A 103 -1.25 -20.22 -6.33
N GLY A 104 -1.20 -19.82 -5.05
CA GLY A 104 -0.49 -18.65 -4.55
C GLY A 104 0.10 -18.83 -3.17
N ILE A 105 1.12 -18.00 -2.87
CA ILE A 105 1.71 -17.84 -1.54
C ILE A 105 1.82 -16.35 -1.24
N ILE A 106 1.36 -15.92 -0.06
CA ILE A 106 1.49 -14.55 0.43
C ILE A 106 2.65 -14.45 1.41
N TYR A 107 3.48 -13.40 1.27
CA TYR A 107 4.60 -13.11 2.17
C TYR A 107 4.22 -12.11 3.25
N PHE A 108 4.61 -12.43 4.48
CA PHE A 108 4.48 -11.57 5.65
C PHE A 108 5.82 -11.44 6.39
N THR A 109 6.04 -10.27 6.98
CA THR A 109 7.22 -10.04 7.84
C THR A 109 7.19 -10.91 9.08
N TRP A 110 6.03 -11.03 9.73
CA TRP A 110 5.84 -11.87 10.93
C TRP A 110 5.92 -13.38 10.64
N ALA A 111 5.77 -13.80 9.38
CA ALA A 111 6.02 -15.18 8.95
C ALA A 111 7.48 -15.40 8.51
N HIS A 112 8.37 -14.45 8.75
CA HIS A 112 9.81 -14.48 8.47
C HIS A 112 10.17 -14.66 6.98
N ASN A 113 9.26 -14.25 6.06
CA ASN A 113 9.47 -14.38 4.63
C ASN A 113 10.34 -13.25 4.04
N THR A 114 10.44 -12.09 4.73
CA THR A 114 10.96 -10.84 4.13
C THR A 114 12.12 -10.27 4.95
N ARG A 115 13.23 -11.02 5.08
CA ARG A 115 14.42 -10.62 5.88
C ARG A 115 15.29 -9.61 5.14
N ASP A 116 15.64 -9.93 3.90
CA ASP A 116 16.44 -9.09 3.01
C ASP A 116 16.14 -9.43 1.54
N PRO A 117 16.49 -8.56 0.56
CA PRO A 117 16.15 -8.75 -0.84
C PRO A 117 16.66 -10.06 -1.46
N HIS A 118 17.90 -10.46 -1.19
CA HIS A 118 18.46 -11.70 -1.74
C HIS A 118 17.79 -12.94 -1.13
N GLN A 119 17.51 -12.91 0.16
CA GLN A 119 16.76 -13.99 0.82
C GLN A 119 15.34 -14.11 0.24
N ILE A 120 14.64 -12.98 0.00
CA ILE A 120 13.29 -13.00 -0.60
C ILE A 120 13.35 -13.60 -2.01
N ALA A 121 14.32 -13.19 -2.83
CA ALA A 121 14.51 -13.72 -4.18
C ALA A 121 14.84 -15.23 -4.14
N ALA A 122 15.69 -15.67 -3.22
CA ALA A 122 16.03 -17.09 -3.04
C ALA A 122 14.81 -17.90 -2.59
N LEU A 123 14.00 -17.39 -1.65
CA LEU A 123 12.74 -18.03 -1.22
C LEU A 123 11.77 -18.14 -2.41
N SER A 124 11.59 -17.05 -3.17
CA SER A 124 10.72 -17.03 -4.34
C SER A 124 11.16 -18.06 -5.39
N ASN A 125 12.44 -18.11 -5.73
CA ASN A 125 13.00 -19.10 -6.64
C ASN A 125 12.86 -20.53 -6.11
N GLY A 126 13.06 -20.74 -4.81
CA GLY A 126 12.88 -22.04 -4.16
C GLY A 126 11.43 -22.54 -4.24
N ILE A 127 10.46 -21.66 -3.99
CA ILE A 127 9.02 -21.95 -4.14
C ILE A 127 8.69 -22.31 -5.59
N GLN A 128 9.16 -21.52 -6.56
CA GLN A 128 8.92 -21.82 -7.97
C GLN A 128 9.52 -23.15 -8.40
N LYS A 129 10.77 -23.42 -7.99
CA LYS A 129 11.42 -24.70 -8.29
C LYS A 129 10.62 -25.89 -7.75
N VAL A 130 10.25 -25.84 -6.48
CA VAL A 130 9.45 -26.91 -5.84
C VAL A 130 8.12 -27.12 -6.56
N SER A 131 7.46 -26.01 -6.95
CA SER A 131 6.17 -26.09 -7.63
C SER A 131 6.28 -26.67 -9.05
N LEU A 132 7.30 -26.26 -9.81
CA LEU A 132 7.52 -26.74 -11.17
C LEU A 132 8.02 -28.20 -11.21
N ASP A 133 8.68 -28.67 -10.16
CA ASP A 133 9.12 -30.06 -10.02
C ASP A 133 7.93 -31.02 -9.72
N GLN A 134 6.71 -30.49 -9.43
CA GLN A 134 5.52 -31.34 -9.23
C GLN A 134 5.00 -31.92 -10.56
N PRO A 135 4.31 -33.07 -10.53
CA PRO A 135 3.57 -33.53 -11.71
C PRO A 135 2.62 -32.42 -12.20
N ARG A 136 2.68 -32.05 -13.47
CA ARG A 136 1.97 -30.89 -14.03
C ARG A 136 2.33 -29.56 -13.30
N GLY A 137 3.61 -29.37 -13.00
CA GLY A 137 4.08 -28.22 -12.24
C GLY A 137 3.62 -26.89 -12.84
N LEU A 138 2.90 -26.11 -12.05
CA LEU A 138 2.46 -24.75 -12.37
C LEU A 138 3.17 -23.75 -11.45
N PRO A 139 3.59 -22.59 -11.95
CA PRO A 139 4.22 -21.58 -11.11
C PRO A 139 3.24 -21.07 -10.06
N VAL A 140 3.76 -20.71 -8.88
CA VAL A 140 2.99 -20.10 -7.78
C VAL A 140 2.91 -18.60 -8.02
N LEU A 141 1.74 -18.00 -7.82
CA LEU A 141 1.57 -16.55 -7.77
C LEU A 141 1.97 -16.05 -6.37
N ILE A 142 3.14 -15.42 -6.26
CA ILE A 142 3.65 -14.89 -5.00
C ILE A 142 3.12 -13.47 -4.83
N SER A 143 2.52 -13.18 -3.66
CA SER A 143 1.89 -11.91 -3.32
C SER A 143 2.38 -11.34 -2.00
N THR A 144 2.07 -10.07 -1.75
CA THR A 144 2.29 -9.38 -0.47
C THR A 144 1.36 -8.16 -0.34
N ASP A 145 1.33 -7.54 0.85
CA ASP A 145 0.70 -6.23 1.11
C ASP A 145 1.79 -5.16 1.20
N GLN A 146 2.15 -4.53 0.11
CA GLN A 146 3.09 -3.42 0.09
C GLN A 146 2.37 -2.10 -0.20
N GLU A 147 1.51 -1.67 0.74
CA GLU A 147 0.72 -0.43 0.65
C GLU A 147 1.58 0.81 0.90
N TYR A 148 2.78 0.64 1.48
CA TYR A 148 3.61 1.69 2.05
C TYR A 148 2.97 2.41 3.25
N GLY A 149 3.63 3.40 3.83
CA GLY A 149 3.12 4.04 5.03
C GLY A 149 2.94 3.05 6.18
N ALA A 150 1.69 2.87 6.64
CA ALA A 150 1.38 2.03 7.80
C ALA A 150 1.45 0.52 7.53
N VAL A 151 1.43 0.09 6.26
CA VAL A 151 1.46 -1.33 5.86
C VAL A 151 2.55 -1.56 4.83
N ALA A 152 3.67 -2.12 5.28
CA ALA A 152 4.80 -2.51 4.44
C ALA A 152 5.35 -3.86 4.90
N ARG A 153 5.70 -4.74 3.96
CA ARG A 153 6.26 -6.07 4.24
C ARG A 153 7.71 -6.19 3.80
N VAL A 154 8.05 -5.54 2.71
CA VAL A 154 9.43 -5.48 2.21
C VAL A 154 10.06 -4.18 2.70
N GLY A 155 11.06 -4.33 3.56
CA GLY A 155 11.76 -3.21 4.18
C GLY A 155 13.08 -2.86 3.48
N LYS A 156 13.87 -2.01 4.11
CA LYS A 156 15.22 -1.64 3.61
C LYS A 156 16.07 -2.88 3.32
N PRO A 157 16.92 -2.79 2.29
CA PRO A 157 17.27 -1.63 1.48
C PRO A 157 16.26 -1.27 0.37
N ALA A 158 15.12 -1.98 0.22
CA ALA A 158 14.07 -1.60 -0.71
C ALA A 158 13.57 -0.18 -0.43
N THR A 159 13.04 0.47 -1.47
CA THR A 159 12.58 1.85 -1.36
C THR A 159 11.27 1.92 -0.58
N LEU A 160 11.27 2.64 0.54
CA LEU A 160 10.05 2.97 1.27
C LEU A 160 9.48 4.28 0.73
N PHE A 161 8.19 4.28 0.41
CA PHE A 161 7.44 5.44 -0.09
C PHE A 161 6.50 5.98 0.99
N PRO A 162 6.02 7.23 0.84
CA PRO A 162 4.90 7.74 1.60
C PRO A 162 3.66 6.86 1.43
N GLY A 163 2.86 6.75 2.50
CA GLY A 163 1.60 6.01 2.49
C GLY A 163 0.49 6.69 1.66
N ALA A 164 -0.63 5.99 1.49
CA ALA A 164 -1.72 6.43 0.63
C ALA A 164 -2.28 7.81 1.03
N MET A 165 -2.53 8.08 2.32
CA MET A 165 -3.06 9.39 2.74
C MET A 165 -2.05 10.52 2.53
N ALA A 166 -0.75 10.25 2.66
CA ALA A 166 0.29 11.19 2.31
C ALA A 166 0.29 11.50 0.80
N LEU A 167 0.15 10.49 -0.06
CA LEU A 167 -0.01 10.69 -1.50
C LEU A 167 -1.28 11.47 -1.82
N GLY A 168 -2.37 11.24 -1.08
CA GLY A 168 -3.59 12.03 -1.13
C GLY A 168 -3.35 13.51 -0.81
N ALA A 169 -2.57 13.78 0.25
CA ALA A 169 -2.18 15.14 0.63
C ALA A 169 -1.29 15.82 -0.44
N GLY A 170 -0.46 15.05 -1.14
CA GLY A 170 0.33 15.51 -2.28
C GLY A 170 -0.51 15.76 -3.54
N GLY A 171 -1.63 15.05 -3.71
CA GLY A 171 -2.60 15.20 -4.80
C GLY A 171 -2.06 14.89 -6.20
N SER A 172 -0.91 14.24 -6.33
CA SER A 172 -0.20 14.00 -7.60
C SER A 172 -0.40 12.59 -8.13
N ARG A 173 -1.18 12.46 -9.22
CA ARG A 173 -1.34 11.19 -9.94
C ARG A 173 -0.03 10.67 -10.54
N GLU A 174 0.87 11.58 -10.90
CA GLU A 174 2.22 11.22 -11.41
C GLU A 174 3.05 10.57 -10.29
N ASP A 175 3.01 11.12 -9.08
CA ASP A 175 3.72 10.58 -7.92
C ASP A 175 3.12 9.20 -7.51
N ALA A 176 1.79 9.04 -7.45
CA ALA A 176 1.15 7.75 -7.21
C ALA A 176 1.53 6.71 -8.28
N ARG A 177 1.54 7.10 -9.56
CA ARG A 177 2.02 6.19 -10.63
C ARG A 177 3.49 5.84 -10.48
N ALA A 178 4.34 6.78 -10.04
CA ALA A 178 5.76 6.52 -9.81
C ALA A 178 5.98 5.56 -8.64
N VAL A 179 5.20 5.68 -7.55
CA VAL A 179 5.20 4.73 -6.42
C VAL A 179 4.88 3.33 -6.91
N GLY A 180 3.74 3.12 -7.59
CA GLY A 180 3.38 1.81 -8.11
C GLY A 180 4.41 1.25 -9.10
N ARG A 181 4.98 2.09 -9.99
CA ARG A 181 5.97 1.65 -10.98
C ARG A 181 7.31 1.24 -10.34
N ILE A 182 7.80 2.02 -9.38
CA ILE A 182 9.09 1.72 -8.72
C ILE A 182 8.90 0.57 -7.75
N GLY A 183 7.85 0.62 -6.90
CA GLY A 183 7.52 -0.46 -5.98
C GLY A 183 7.30 -1.78 -6.71
N GLY A 184 6.51 -1.76 -7.78
CA GLY A 184 6.29 -2.93 -8.61
C GLY A 184 7.57 -3.48 -9.24
N ALA A 185 8.48 -2.61 -9.72
CA ALA A 185 9.77 -3.06 -10.25
C ALA A 185 10.63 -3.74 -9.17
N GLU A 186 10.67 -3.20 -7.96
CA GLU A 186 11.40 -3.79 -6.84
C GLU A 186 10.76 -5.12 -6.39
N LEU A 187 9.43 -5.18 -6.24
CA LEU A 187 8.72 -6.42 -5.92
C LEU A 187 8.95 -7.50 -6.99
N ARG A 188 8.87 -7.14 -8.27
CA ARG A 188 9.16 -8.07 -9.38
C ARG A 188 10.56 -8.64 -9.30
N ALA A 189 11.58 -7.82 -8.99
CA ALA A 189 12.96 -8.27 -8.84
C ALA A 189 13.14 -9.29 -7.70
N LEU A 190 12.25 -9.27 -6.71
CA LEU A 190 12.19 -10.20 -5.58
C LEU A 190 11.36 -11.47 -5.87
N GLY A 191 10.75 -11.57 -7.07
CA GLY A 191 9.87 -12.68 -7.43
C GLY A 191 8.41 -12.53 -6.99
N ILE A 192 8.05 -11.40 -6.36
CA ILE A 192 6.68 -11.07 -5.98
C ILE A 192 5.96 -10.50 -7.20
N ARG A 193 4.86 -11.13 -7.61
CA ARG A 193 4.16 -10.80 -8.87
C ARG A 193 2.74 -10.26 -8.67
N GLN A 194 2.25 -10.22 -7.44
CA GLN A 194 0.98 -9.57 -7.10
C GLN A 194 1.16 -8.75 -5.82
N ASP A 195 0.66 -7.53 -5.84
CA ASP A 195 0.58 -6.67 -4.65
C ASP A 195 -0.89 -6.41 -4.31
N TYR A 196 -1.24 -6.59 -3.04
CA TYR A 196 -2.55 -6.24 -2.54
C TYR A 196 -2.62 -4.74 -2.23
N SER A 197 -2.41 -3.95 -3.27
CA SER A 197 -2.45 -2.48 -3.34
C SER A 197 -2.95 -2.07 -4.74
N PRO A 198 -3.62 -0.90 -4.89
CA PRO A 198 -3.90 0.14 -3.89
C PRO A 198 -5.18 -0.08 -3.09
N VAL A 199 -5.24 0.55 -1.90
CA VAL A 199 -6.48 0.70 -1.13
C VAL A 199 -7.39 1.70 -1.87
N ALA A 200 -8.60 1.27 -2.21
CA ALA A 200 -9.60 2.05 -2.96
C ALA A 200 -10.75 2.57 -2.07
N ASP A 201 -10.64 2.37 -0.77
CA ASP A 201 -11.63 2.83 0.21
C ASP A 201 -11.61 4.35 0.33
N VAL A 202 -12.80 4.98 0.40
CA VAL A 202 -12.97 6.42 0.61
C VAL A 202 -13.17 6.68 2.10
N ASN A 203 -12.18 7.22 2.82
CA ASN A 203 -12.17 7.32 4.28
C ASN A 203 -12.99 8.53 4.76
N VAL A 204 -14.31 8.39 4.81
CA VAL A 204 -15.22 9.45 5.27
C VAL A 204 -15.46 9.43 6.78
N ASN A 205 -15.09 8.34 7.47
CA ASN A 205 -15.24 8.20 8.91
C ASN A 205 -13.90 8.41 9.63
N PRO A 206 -13.73 9.52 10.39
CA PRO A 206 -12.50 9.76 11.15
C PRO A 206 -12.22 8.70 12.23
N ALA A 207 -13.26 8.01 12.71
CA ALA A 207 -13.17 6.95 13.71
C ALA A 207 -12.83 5.57 13.12
N ASN A 208 -12.63 5.47 11.80
CA ASN A 208 -12.30 4.20 11.16
C ASN A 208 -10.97 3.63 11.70
N PRO A 209 -10.99 2.49 12.40
CA PRO A 209 -9.80 1.96 13.07
C PRO A 209 -8.88 1.20 12.10
N VAL A 210 -9.40 0.74 10.94
CA VAL A 210 -8.74 -0.18 10.01
C VAL A 210 -8.14 0.54 8.82
N ILE A 211 -8.92 1.42 8.20
CA ILE A 211 -8.53 2.10 6.96
C ILE A 211 -7.73 3.36 7.28
N GLY A 212 -8.36 4.41 7.79
CA GLY A 212 -7.66 5.64 8.19
C GLY A 212 -6.63 6.08 7.13
N VAL A 213 -5.37 6.19 7.55
CA VAL A 213 -4.23 6.62 6.70
C VAL A 213 -3.88 5.67 5.54
N ARG A 214 -4.46 4.48 5.49
CA ARG A 214 -4.31 3.56 4.36
C ARG A 214 -5.12 3.99 3.13
N SER A 215 -6.13 4.86 3.29
CA SER A 215 -6.87 5.49 2.20
C SER A 215 -6.16 6.75 1.70
N PHE A 216 -6.32 7.07 0.42
CA PHE A 216 -5.86 8.34 -0.15
C PHE A 216 -6.63 9.57 0.37
N GLY A 217 -7.82 9.40 0.96
CA GLY A 217 -8.62 10.50 1.51
C GLY A 217 -10.12 10.25 1.49
N ALA A 218 -10.89 11.34 1.61
CA ALA A 218 -12.34 11.32 1.71
C ALA A 218 -13.07 11.88 0.47
N ASP A 219 -12.34 12.39 -0.53
CA ASP A 219 -12.93 12.83 -1.79
C ASP A 219 -12.88 11.68 -2.80
N PRO A 220 -14.03 11.12 -3.25
CA PRO A 220 -14.07 9.93 -4.09
C PRO A 220 -13.39 10.12 -5.45
N ASP A 221 -13.46 11.31 -6.05
CA ASP A 221 -12.83 11.58 -7.34
C ASP A 221 -11.32 11.72 -7.24
N ALA A 222 -10.82 12.33 -6.17
CA ALA A 222 -9.39 12.39 -5.86
C ALA A 222 -8.83 11.00 -5.61
N VAL A 223 -9.48 10.20 -4.75
CA VAL A 223 -9.13 8.79 -4.48
C VAL A 223 -9.11 7.98 -5.77
N ALA A 224 -10.17 8.07 -6.58
CA ALA A 224 -10.27 7.37 -7.87
C ALA A 224 -9.11 7.68 -8.82
N GLY A 225 -8.72 8.96 -8.87
CA GLY A 225 -7.61 9.40 -9.72
C GLY A 225 -6.26 8.82 -9.30
N LEU A 226 -6.01 8.73 -7.99
CA LEU A 226 -4.76 8.19 -7.42
C LEU A 226 -4.73 6.66 -7.51
N VAL A 227 -5.83 5.98 -7.19
CA VAL A 227 -6.00 4.53 -7.36
C VAL A 227 -5.70 4.11 -8.80
N ALA A 228 -6.34 4.75 -9.79
CA ALA A 228 -6.12 4.43 -11.20
C ALA A 228 -4.67 4.67 -11.65
N ALA A 229 -4.01 5.69 -11.09
CA ALA A 229 -2.61 5.98 -11.39
C ALA A 229 -1.66 4.93 -10.82
N GLU A 230 -1.88 4.50 -9.58
CA GLU A 230 -1.07 3.50 -8.91
C GLU A 230 -1.24 2.11 -9.52
N VAL A 231 -2.48 1.70 -9.86
CA VAL A 231 -2.77 0.49 -10.65
C VAL A 231 -1.94 0.46 -11.93
N LYS A 232 -1.97 1.55 -12.71
CA LYS A 232 -1.15 1.64 -13.94
C LYS A 232 0.35 1.58 -13.65
N GLY A 233 0.78 2.10 -12.50
CA GLY A 233 2.16 2.02 -12.04
C GLY A 233 2.61 0.58 -11.85
N TYR A 234 1.98 -0.18 -10.95
CA TYR A 234 2.29 -1.57 -10.64
C TYR A 234 2.24 -2.46 -11.90
N GLN A 235 1.16 -2.36 -12.66
CA GLN A 235 0.99 -3.22 -13.84
C GLN A 235 1.99 -2.91 -14.96
N SER A 236 2.45 -1.64 -15.10
CA SER A 236 3.51 -1.29 -16.03
C SER A 236 4.88 -1.88 -15.66
N ALA A 237 5.07 -2.27 -14.40
CA ALA A 237 6.26 -2.96 -13.91
C ALA A 237 6.16 -4.49 -13.97
N GLY A 238 5.01 -5.05 -14.39
CA GLY A 238 4.76 -6.50 -14.45
C GLY A 238 4.40 -7.12 -13.10
N VAL A 239 3.77 -6.35 -12.22
CA VAL A 239 3.15 -6.81 -10.97
C VAL A 239 1.66 -6.54 -11.04
N ALA A 240 0.85 -7.54 -10.70
CA ALA A 240 -0.60 -7.38 -10.64
C ALA A 240 -0.97 -6.46 -9.47
N ALA A 241 -1.74 -5.41 -9.75
CA ALA A 241 -2.35 -4.58 -8.74
C ALA A 241 -3.66 -5.19 -8.25
N THR A 242 -3.97 -5.02 -6.97
CA THR A 242 -5.22 -5.48 -6.36
C THR A 242 -5.90 -4.33 -5.64
N SER A 243 -6.98 -3.80 -6.21
CA SER A 243 -7.75 -2.74 -5.55
C SER A 243 -8.64 -3.31 -4.44
N LYS A 244 -8.63 -2.70 -3.25
CA LYS A 244 -9.30 -3.20 -2.06
C LYS A 244 -9.90 -2.07 -1.20
N HIS A 245 -10.93 -2.34 -0.39
CA HIS A 245 -11.62 -3.60 -0.11
C HIS A 245 -13.07 -3.49 -0.63
N PHE A 246 -13.39 -4.18 -1.72
CA PHE A 246 -14.71 -4.07 -2.36
C PHE A 246 -15.84 -4.61 -1.45
N PRO A 247 -16.98 -3.92 -1.31
CA PRO A 247 -17.48 -2.77 -2.08
C PRO A 247 -17.14 -1.38 -1.50
N GLY A 248 -16.20 -1.26 -0.56
CA GLY A 248 -15.75 -0.03 0.08
C GLY A 248 -15.84 -0.13 1.60
N HIS A 249 -14.69 0.06 2.30
CA HIS A 249 -14.52 -0.13 3.76
C HIS A 249 -14.30 1.21 4.50
N GLY A 250 -14.52 2.35 3.81
CA GLY A 250 -14.10 3.66 4.31
C GLY A 250 -14.98 4.29 5.40
N ASP A 251 -16.21 3.78 5.62
CA ASP A 251 -17.15 4.28 6.64
C ASP A 251 -17.49 3.21 7.68
N THR A 252 -16.49 2.53 8.22
CA THR A 252 -16.70 1.59 9.32
C THR A 252 -16.13 2.12 10.62
N ALA A 253 -16.84 1.90 11.73
CA ALA A 253 -16.37 2.18 13.09
C ALA A 253 -15.96 0.91 13.84
N VAL A 254 -16.09 -0.26 13.20
CA VAL A 254 -15.73 -1.59 13.73
C VAL A 254 -14.63 -2.17 12.86
N ASP A 255 -13.63 -2.76 13.51
CA ASP A 255 -12.56 -3.48 12.83
C ASP A 255 -13.04 -4.87 12.39
N SER A 256 -12.97 -5.16 11.08
CA SER A 256 -13.34 -6.44 10.48
C SER A 256 -12.46 -7.62 10.92
N HIS A 257 -11.31 -7.34 11.54
CA HIS A 257 -10.49 -8.38 12.17
C HIS A 257 -11.14 -8.96 13.44
N TYR A 258 -12.03 -8.21 14.10
CA TYR A 258 -12.60 -8.58 15.40
C TYR A 258 -14.13 -8.60 15.43
N GLY A 259 -14.83 -8.21 14.35
CA GLY A 259 -16.28 -8.14 14.35
C GLY A 259 -16.90 -7.97 12.97
N PHE A 260 -18.22 -7.71 12.93
CA PHE A 260 -18.99 -7.50 11.71
C PHE A 260 -19.20 -6.00 11.44
N PRO A 261 -18.38 -5.35 10.63
CA PRO A 261 -18.65 -3.98 10.22
C PRO A 261 -19.90 -3.91 9.33
N VAL A 262 -20.72 -2.88 9.55
CA VAL A 262 -21.91 -2.61 8.74
C VAL A 262 -21.77 -1.21 8.15
N ILE A 263 -21.90 -1.09 6.83
CA ILE A 263 -22.02 0.19 6.13
C ILE A 263 -23.48 0.42 5.77
N THR A 264 -24.06 1.51 6.27
CA THR A 264 -25.48 1.84 6.12
C THR A 264 -25.75 2.79 4.95
N HIS A 265 -24.79 2.96 4.05
CA HIS A 265 -24.98 3.78 2.85
C HIS A 265 -26.14 3.26 2.01
N SER A 266 -26.98 4.18 1.49
CA SER A 266 -27.97 3.82 0.47
C SER A 266 -27.27 3.38 -0.83
N ARG A 267 -28.00 2.72 -1.69
CA ARG A 267 -27.49 2.33 -3.03
C ARG A 267 -26.97 3.53 -3.82
N GLU A 268 -27.65 4.67 -3.73
CA GLU A 268 -27.28 5.92 -4.41
C GLU A 268 -25.99 6.48 -3.83
N LEU A 269 -25.87 6.55 -2.50
CA LEU A 269 -24.66 7.04 -1.83
C LEU A 269 -23.48 6.12 -2.14
N TRP A 270 -23.64 4.80 -2.00
CA TRP A 270 -22.61 3.84 -2.40
C TRP A 270 -22.13 4.09 -3.85
N SER A 271 -23.08 4.29 -4.78
CA SER A 271 -22.76 4.51 -6.19
C SER A 271 -21.94 5.77 -6.45
N THR A 272 -22.16 6.84 -5.67
CA THR A 272 -21.50 8.15 -5.85
C THR A 272 -20.28 8.34 -4.94
N LEU A 273 -20.08 7.48 -3.97
CA LEU A 273 -18.98 7.53 -3.00
C LEU A 273 -18.07 6.30 -3.14
N ASP A 274 -18.50 5.17 -2.60
CA ASP A 274 -17.65 3.99 -2.43
C ASP A 274 -17.26 3.31 -3.75
N ALA A 275 -18.21 3.25 -4.71
CA ALA A 275 -17.99 2.61 -6.01
C ALA A 275 -17.09 3.41 -6.96
N VAL A 276 -16.89 4.71 -6.73
CA VAL A 276 -16.19 5.61 -7.67
C VAL A 276 -14.73 5.18 -7.88
N PRO A 277 -13.93 4.90 -6.85
CA PRO A 277 -12.56 4.42 -7.02
C PRO A 277 -12.47 3.03 -7.67
N PHE A 278 -13.39 2.11 -7.36
CA PHE A 278 -13.41 0.78 -7.99
C PHE A 278 -13.74 0.86 -9.48
N ARG A 279 -14.71 1.69 -9.87
CA ARG A 279 -14.98 1.97 -11.30
C ARG A 279 -13.74 2.54 -12.01
N ALA A 280 -12.98 3.40 -11.34
CA ALA A 280 -11.75 3.95 -11.90
C ALA A 280 -10.64 2.89 -12.02
N ALA A 281 -10.49 2.00 -11.04
CA ALA A 281 -9.58 0.86 -11.08
C ALA A 281 -9.93 -0.10 -12.23
N ILE A 282 -11.22 -0.43 -12.40
CA ILE A 282 -11.71 -1.29 -13.49
C ILE A 282 -11.41 -0.65 -14.85
N ARG A 283 -11.70 0.65 -15.01
CA ARG A 283 -11.36 1.38 -16.26
C ARG A 283 -9.86 1.48 -16.49
N ALA A 284 -9.05 1.45 -15.43
CA ALA A 284 -7.59 1.40 -15.54
C ALA A 284 -7.06 0.00 -15.90
N GLY A 285 -7.92 -1.01 -15.92
CA GLY A 285 -7.59 -2.41 -16.24
C GLY A 285 -6.96 -3.15 -15.06
N VAL A 286 -7.43 -2.92 -13.84
CA VAL A 286 -6.92 -3.59 -12.64
C VAL A 286 -7.00 -5.11 -12.77
N ASP A 287 -5.91 -5.79 -12.40
CA ASP A 287 -5.78 -7.25 -12.54
C ASP A 287 -6.58 -8.03 -11.50
N SER A 288 -6.68 -7.47 -10.27
CA SER A 288 -7.36 -8.13 -9.17
C SER A 288 -8.16 -7.13 -8.33
N ILE A 289 -9.27 -7.61 -7.75
CA ILE A 289 -10.06 -6.90 -6.75
C ILE A 289 -10.17 -7.80 -5.52
N MET A 290 -9.88 -7.24 -4.33
CA MET A 290 -10.05 -7.94 -3.05
C MET A 290 -11.37 -7.54 -2.41
N THR A 291 -12.10 -8.55 -1.92
CA THR A 291 -13.39 -8.36 -1.24
C THR A 291 -13.21 -7.94 0.22
N ALA A 292 -14.21 -7.29 0.79
CA ALA A 292 -14.26 -6.94 2.21
C ALA A 292 -15.19 -7.85 3.01
N HIS A 293 -14.84 -8.10 4.29
CA HIS A 293 -15.72 -8.81 5.22
C HIS A 293 -16.66 -7.84 5.94
N ILE A 294 -17.46 -7.09 5.16
CA ILE A 294 -18.40 -6.07 5.64
C ILE A 294 -19.81 -6.35 5.13
N MET A 295 -20.81 -5.99 5.91
CA MET A 295 -22.21 -6.03 5.50
C MET A 295 -22.62 -4.67 4.92
N VAL A 296 -23.33 -4.70 3.80
CA VAL A 296 -23.92 -3.51 3.16
C VAL A 296 -25.38 -3.80 2.82
N PRO A 297 -26.32 -3.64 3.78
CA PRO A 297 -27.71 -4.08 3.63
C PRO A 297 -28.45 -3.48 2.42
N ALA A 298 -28.06 -2.30 1.96
CA ALA A 298 -28.62 -1.68 0.77
C ALA A 298 -28.19 -2.36 -0.55
N LEU A 299 -27.12 -3.17 -0.53
CA LEU A 299 -26.62 -3.95 -1.65
C LEU A 299 -27.04 -5.42 -1.56
N ASP A 300 -27.05 -5.96 -0.33
CA ASP A 300 -27.52 -7.31 -0.03
C ASP A 300 -28.21 -7.35 1.35
N PRO A 301 -29.53 -7.51 1.42
CA PRO A 301 -30.27 -7.55 2.68
C PRO A 301 -30.17 -8.89 3.42
N SER A 302 -29.47 -9.89 2.90
CA SER A 302 -29.32 -11.22 3.53
C SER A 302 -28.57 -11.18 4.88
N GLY A 303 -27.80 -10.11 5.14
CA GLY A 303 -26.90 -10.01 6.28
C GLY A 303 -25.64 -10.86 6.11
N ASP A 304 -25.26 -11.19 4.90
CA ASP A 304 -23.98 -11.80 4.58
C ASP A 304 -22.91 -10.73 4.33
N PRO A 305 -21.66 -10.97 4.73
CA PRO A 305 -20.58 -10.10 4.34
C PRO A 305 -20.36 -10.14 2.83
N ALA A 306 -19.88 -9.02 2.25
CA ALA A 306 -19.71 -8.90 0.80
C ALA A 306 -18.90 -10.06 0.19
N THR A 307 -17.90 -10.58 0.89
CA THR A 307 -17.13 -11.77 0.47
C THR A 307 -17.99 -12.99 0.18
N LEU A 308 -19.14 -13.16 0.85
CA LEU A 308 -20.04 -14.29 0.72
C LEU A 308 -21.32 -13.96 -0.05
N SER A 309 -21.45 -12.72 -0.55
CA SER A 309 -22.66 -12.20 -1.19
C SER A 309 -22.61 -12.34 -2.70
N HIS A 310 -23.43 -13.24 -3.26
CA HIS A 310 -23.62 -13.36 -4.70
C HIS A 310 -24.19 -12.08 -5.32
N PRO A 311 -25.20 -11.39 -4.73
CA PRO A 311 -25.67 -10.10 -5.24
C PRO A 311 -24.55 -9.05 -5.39
N ILE A 312 -23.61 -9.00 -4.43
CA ILE A 312 -22.51 -8.01 -4.47
C ILE A 312 -21.43 -8.43 -5.46
N LEU A 313 -20.94 -9.68 -5.39
CA LEU A 313 -19.77 -10.09 -6.19
C LEU A 313 -20.15 -10.46 -7.62
N THR A 314 -21.24 -11.19 -7.82
CA THR A 314 -21.69 -11.52 -9.17
C THR A 314 -22.58 -10.41 -9.73
N GLY A 315 -23.67 -10.04 -9.06
CA GLY A 315 -24.61 -9.07 -9.59
C GLY A 315 -24.00 -7.68 -9.79
N ILE A 316 -23.29 -7.15 -8.79
CA ILE A 316 -22.72 -5.80 -8.90
C ILE A 316 -21.35 -5.82 -9.55
N LEU A 317 -20.37 -6.56 -9.00
CA LEU A 317 -18.99 -6.45 -9.48
C LEU A 317 -18.83 -7.04 -10.90
N ARG A 318 -19.36 -8.25 -11.15
CA ARG A 318 -19.22 -8.90 -12.46
C ARG A 318 -20.17 -8.31 -13.51
N GLU A 319 -21.49 -8.27 -13.21
CA GLU A 319 -22.51 -7.95 -14.21
C GLU A 319 -22.69 -6.44 -14.39
N GLU A 320 -22.89 -5.67 -13.30
CA GLU A 320 -23.14 -4.23 -13.40
C GLU A 320 -21.87 -3.42 -13.71
N LEU A 321 -20.75 -3.71 -13.00
CA LEU A 321 -19.48 -3.01 -13.21
C LEU A 321 -18.63 -3.63 -14.33
N GLY A 322 -19.00 -4.80 -14.84
CA GLY A 322 -18.35 -5.46 -15.98
C GLY A 322 -16.93 -5.95 -15.70
N TYR A 323 -16.63 -6.32 -14.45
CA TYR A 323 -15.29 -6.76 -14.07
C TYR A 323 -15.08 -8.25 -14.36
N ASP A 324 -14.12 -8.60 -15.23
CA ASP A 324 -13.75 -9.98 -15.58
C ASP A 324 -12.34 -10.39 -15.07
N GLY A 325 -11.66 -9.56 -14.30
CA GLY A 325 -10.39 -9.89 -13.68
C GLY A 325 -10.53 -10.84 -12.48
N LEU A 326 -9.41 -11.07 -11.78
CA LEU A 326 -9.36 -11.96 -10.62
C LEU A 326 -10.05 -11.32 -9.40
N VAL A 327 -10.88 -12.08 -8.70
CA VAL A 327 -11.46 -11.70 -7.41
C VAL A 327 -10.85 -12.57 -6.32
N VAL A 328 -10.19 -11.93 -5.36
CA VAL A 328 -9.60 -12.57 -4.18
C VAL A 328 -10.32 -12.13 -2.92
N THR A 329 -10.48 -13.01 -1.95
CA THR A 329 -11.02 -12.64 -0.63
C THR A 329 -9.99 -11.80 0.14
N ASP A 330 -10.43 -10.97 1.09
CA ASP A 330 -9.59 -10.64 2.23
C ASP A 330 -9.29 -11.90 3.03
N SER A 331 -8.36 -11.82 4.01
CA SER A 331 -7.92 -13.01 4.76
C SER A 331 -9.12 -13.72 5.41
N LEU A 332 -9.33 -14.99 5.07
CA LEU A 332 -10.39 -15.80 5.64
C LEU A 332 -10.14 -16.17 7.12
N GLY A 333 -8.97 -15.82 7.66
CA GLY A 333 -8.66 -15.90 9.08
C GLY A 333 -9.33 -14.83 9.94
N MET A 334 -9.92 -13.79 9.34
CA MET A 334 -10.56 -12.69 10.06
C MET A 334 -11.91 -13.06 10.65
N GLU A 335 -12.20 -12.62 11.89
CA GLU A 335 -13.43 -12.94 12.60
C GLU A 335 -14.71 -12.48 11.86
N GLY A 336 -14.63 -11.34 11.16
CA GLY A 336 -15.72 -10.74 10.40
C GLY A 336 -16.30 -11.61 9.26
N VAL A 337 -15.74 -12.76 8.96
CA VAL A 337 -16.28 -13.72 7.97
C VAL A 337 -16.56 -15.08 8.56
N ARG A 338 -15.84 -15.47 9.63
CA ARG A 338 -15.88 -16.83 10.21
C ARG A 338 -17.06 -17.07 11.14
N THR A 339 -17.43 -16.07 11.94
CA THR A 339 -18.33 -16.21 13.09
C THR A 339 -19.70 -16.76 12.71
N LYS A 340 -20.22 -16.41 11.53
CA LYS A 340 -21.57 -16.81 11.10
C LYS A 340 -21.64 -18.25 10.57
N TYR A 341 -20.61 -18.72 9.83
CA TYR A 341 -20.69 -19.95 9.05
C TYR A 341 -19.63 -20.99 9.38
N GLY A 342 -18.51 -20.60 10.01
CA GLY A 342 -17.39 -21.50 10.28
C GLY A 342 -16.44 -21.69 9.10
N ASP A 343 -15.29 -22.28 9.41
CA ASP A 343 -14.12 -22.34 8.50
C ASP A 343 -14.31 -23.33 7.32
N ASP A 344 -15.22 -24.28 7.45
CA ASP A 344 -15.59 -25.23 6.40
C ASP A 344 -16.58 -24.64 5.39
N ARG A 345 -17.51 -23.79 5.85
CA ARG A 345 -18.53 -23.23 4.97
C ARG A 345 -18.09 -21.98 4.22
N VAL A 346 -17.27 -21.14 4.85
CA VAL A 346 -16.84 -19.84 4.29
C VAL A 346 -16.18 -20.00 2.92
N PRO A 347 -15.22 -20.91 2.67
CA PRO A 347 -14.60 -21.08 1.35
C PRO A 347 -15.60 -21.46 0.27
N VAL A 348 -16.54 -22.34 0.58
CA VAL A 348 -17.59 -22.80 -0.35
C VAL A 348 -18.52 -21.64 -0.72
N LEU A 349 -18.98 -20.87 0.28
CA LEU A 349 -19.87 -19.74 0.07
C LEU A 349 -19.18 -18.60 -0.73
N ALA A 350 -17.91 -18.33 -0.46
CA ALA A 350 -17.13 -17.35 -1.21
C ALA A 350 -17.03 -17.71 -2.70
N LEU A 351 -16.72 -18.99 -3.01
CA LEU A 351 -16.70 -19.48 -4.40
C LEU A 351 -18.08 -19.38 -5.06
N LYS A 352 -19.16 -19.70 -4.35
CA LYS A 352 -20.55 -19.55 -4.84
C LYS A 352 -20.90 -18.09 -5.09
N ALA A 353 -20.38 -17.19 -4.28
CA ALA A 353 -20.61 -15.74 -4.45
C ALA A 353 -19.90 -15.15 -5.67
N GLY A 354 -18.83 -15.78 -6.19
CA GLY A 354 -18.11 -15.30 -7.38
C GLY A 354 -16.61 -15.03 -7.16
N VAL A 355 -16.06 -15.39 -5.99
CA VAL A 355 -14.63 -15.31 -5.70
C VAL A 355 -13.86 -16.34 -6.52
N ASP A 356 -12.63 -16.00 -6.92
CA ASP A 356 -11.71 -16.87 -7.65
C ASP A 356 -10.55 -17.38 -6.79
N GLN A 357 -10.07 -16.59 -5.83
CA GLN A 357 -9.00 -17.00 -4.90
C GLN A 357 -9.39 -16.79 -3.44
N LEU A 358 -9.07 -17.79 -2.64
CA LEU A 358 -9.32 -17.88 -1.20
C LEU A 358 -8.03 -17.57 -0.47
N LEU A 359 -7.95 -16.36 0.13
CA LEU A 359 -6.75 -15.91 0.82
C LEU A 359 -6.72 -16.41 2.26
N ASN A 360 -5.68 -17.16 2.58
CA ASN A 360 -5.22 -17.42 3.94
C ASN A 360 -6.33 -17.93 4.91
N PRO A 361 -7.08 -19.00 4.57
CA PRO A 361 -8.00 -19.62 5.53
C PRO A 361 -7.23 -20.07 6.78
N PRO A 362 -7.88 -20.10 7.96
CA PRO A 362 -7.24 -20.50 9.22
C PRO A 362 -6.64 -21.90 9.16
N SER A 363 -7.38 -22.84 8.55
CA SER A 363 -6.94 -24.21 8.27
C SER A 363 -7.14 -24.52 6.80
N ILE A 364 -6.02 -24.69 6.08
CA ILE A 364 -6.09 -25.10 4.67
C ILE A 364 -6.71 -26.49 4.51
N ASP A 365 -6.46 -27.40 5.44
CA ASP A 365 -6.99 -28.77 5.36
C ASP A 365 -8.52 -28.77 5.44
N VAL A 366 -9.09 -28.02 6.36
CA VAL A 366 -10.55 -27.85 6.49
C VAL A 366 -11.14 -27.20 5.24
N ALA A 367 -10.58 -26.09 4.80
CA ALA A 367 -11.07 -25.34 3.66
C ALA A 367 -10.97 -26.12 2.34
N TRP A 368 -9.85 -26.78 2.10
CA TRP A 368 -9.59 -27.55 0.89
C TRP A 368 -10.51 -28.79 0.79
N ASN A 369 -10.67 -29.54 1.89
CA ASN A 369 -11.59 -30.66 1.94
C ASN A 369 -13.06 -30.25 1.81
N ALA A 370 -13.43 -29.08 2.36
CA ALA A 370 -14.79 -28.55 2.23
C ALA A 370 -15.12 -28.19 0.76
N VAL A 371 -14.20 -27.58 0.03
CA VAL A 371 -14.39 -27.29 -1.40
C VAL A 371 -14.51 -28.57 -2.21
N LEU A 372 -13.63 -29.55 -1.99
CA LEU A 372 -13.75 -30.88 -2.66
C LEU A 372 -15.09 -31.55 -2.38
N SER A 373 -15.51 -31.58 -1.11
CA SER A 373 -16.77 -32.18 -0.70
C SER A 373 -17.98 -31.48 -1.34
N ALA A 374 -17.92 -30.13 -1.46
CA ALA A 374 -18.97 -29.37 -2.11
C ALA A 374 -19.08 -29.65 -3.61
N VAL A 375 -17.96 -29.93 -4.30
CA VAL A 375 -17.99 -30.35 -5.71
C VAL A 375 -18.52 -31.77 -5.84
N HIS A 376 -18.04 -32.74 -5.05
CA HIS A 376 -18.51 -34.11 -5.08
C HIS A 376 -20.01 -34.22 -4.71
N GLY A 377 -20.49 -33.36 -3.81
CA GLY A 377 -21.89 -33.26 -3.41
C GLY A 377 -22.77 -32.47 -4.38
N GLY A 378 -22.21 -31.88 -5.42
CA GLY A 378 -22.94 -31.09 -6.42
C GLY A 378 -23.38 -29.71 -5.95
N GLU A 379 -22.89 -29.21 -4.80
CA GLU A 379 -23.14 -27.86 -4.31
C GLU A 379 -22.34 -26.81 -5.08
N LEU A 380 -21.11 -27.13 -5.49
CA LEU A 380 -20.28 -26.41 -6.46
C LEU A 380 -20.17 -27.24 -7.74
N THR A 381 -20.18 -26.59 -8.88
CA THR A 381 -19.90 -27.29 -10.14
C THR A 381 -18.42 -27.22 -10.48
N GLU A 382 -17.88 -28.26 -11.11
CA GLU A 382 -16.48 -28.22 -11.59
C GLU A 382 -16.28 -27.10 -12.62
N ALA A 383 -17.32 -26.80 -13.44
CA ALA A 383 -17.28 -25.66 -14.36
C ALA A 383 -17.06 -24.31 -13.66
N ARG A 384 -17.63 -24.12 -12.46
CA ARG A 384 -17.39 -22.91 -11.66
C ARG A 384 -15.93 -22.81 -11.21
N LEU A 385 -15.33 -23.95 -10.86
CA LEU A 385 -13.90 -23.99 -10.53
C LEU A 385 -13.05 -23.72 -11.77
N ASP A 386 -13.41 -24.30 -12.92
CA ASP A 386 -12.69 -24.10 -14.19
C ASP A 386 -12.64 -22.61 -14.58
N GLU A 387 -13.71 -21.86 -14.38
CA GLU A 387 -13.73 -20.42 -14.61
C GLU A 387 -12.72 -19.68 -13.73
N SER A 388 -12.66 -19.99 -12.44
CA SER A 388 -11.72 -19.39 -11.50
C SER A 388 -10.27 -19.77 -11.80
N VAL A 389 -10.00 -21.04 -12.05
CA VAL A 389 -8.66 -21.53 -12.43
C VAL A 389 -8.19 -20.85 -13.71
N LEU A 390 -9.08 -20.69 -14.69
CA LEU A 390 -8.76 -20.02 -15.95
C LEU A 390 -8.37 -18.54 -15.71
N ARG A 391 -9.07 -17.80 -14.83
CA ARG A 391 -8.67 -16.44 -14.44
C ARG A 391 -7.31 -16.39 -13.76
N VAL A 392 -7.04 -17.34 -12.86
CA VAL A 392 -5.70 -17.47 -12.21
C VAL A 392 -4.62 -17.72 -13.25
N LEU A 393 -4.84 -18.65 -14.20
CA LEU A 393 -3.87 -18.97 -15.24
C LEU A 393 -3.67 -17.82 -16.24
N ARG A 394 -4.73 -17.10 -16.61
CA ARG A 394 -4.63 -15.88 -17.43
C ARG A 394 -3.74 -14.84 -16.75
N LEU A 395 -3.90 -14.64 -15.46
CA LEU A 395 -3.05 -13.69 -14.72
C LEU A 395 -1.60 -14.18 -14.68
N LYS A 396 -1.34 -15.45 -14.39
CA LYS A 396 0.00 -16.04 -14.42
C LYS A 396 0.66 -15.90 -15.80
N ALA A 397 -0.08 -16.15 -16.88
CA ALA A 397 0.40 -15.94 -18.25
C ALA A 397 0.68 -14.45 -18.54
N LYS A 398 -0.24 -13.56 -18.19
CA LYS A 398 -0.04 -12.10 -18.35
C LYS A 398 1.23 -11.61 -17.67
N LEU A 399 1.56 -12.17 -16.51
CA LEU A 399 2.75 -11.81 -15.72
C LEU A 399 4.04 -12.49 -16.19
N GLY A 400 3.98 -13.36 -17.21
CA GLY A 400 5.12 -14.11 -17.73
C GLY A 400 5.60 -15.23 -16.82
N LEU A 401 4.77 -15.66 -15.86
CA LEU A 401 5.13 -16.72 -14.93
C LEU A 401 5.16 -18.10 -15.59
N LEU A 402 4.34 -18.34 -16.61
CA LEU A 402 4.29 -19.61 -17.32
C LEU A 402 5.52 -19.82 -18.22
N GLU A 403 6.20 -18.73 -18.61
CA GLU A 403 7.42 -18.76 -19.41
C GLU A 403 8.68 -18.79 -18.53
N ASN A 404 8.78 -17.87 -17.58
CA ASN A 404 9.91 -17.78 -16.65
C ASN A 404 9.52 -17.15 -15.31
N PRO A 405 9.30 -17.93 -14.24
CA PRO A 405 8.96 -17.41 -12.93
C PRO A 405 10.17 -16.97 -12.09
N TYR A 406 11.39 -17.26 -12.52
CA TYR A 406 12.61 -17.03 -11.73
C TYR A 406 13.11 -15.59 -11.80
N VAL A 407 13.84 -15.20 -10.77
CA VAL A 407 14.56 -13.92 -10.65
C VAL A 407 16.05 -14.18 -10.41
N THR A 408 16.88 -13.15 -10.55
CA THR A 408 18.34 -13.26 -10.43
C THR A 408 18.89 -12.28 -9.41
N ASP A 409 20.00 -12.63 -8.74
CA ASP A 409 20.69 -11.75 -7.80
C ASP A 409 21.11 -10.43 -8.47
N ALA A 410 21.61 -10.49 -9.70
CA ALA A 410 21.93 -9.29 -10.47
C ALA A 410 20.70 -8.39 -10.71
N GLY A 411 19.52 -8.99 -10.92
CA GLY A 411 18.25 -8.25 -11.03
C GLY A 411 17.90 -7.54 -9.73
N VAL A 412 18.09 -8.20 -8.58
CA VAL A 412 17.93 -7.61 -7.26
C VAL A 412 18.85 -6.41 -7.07
N ASP A 413 20.18 -6.60 -7.28
CA ASP A 413 21.20 -5.57 -7.10
C ASP A 413 20.98 -4.32 -7.96
N HIS A 414 20.53 -4.50 -9.20
CA HIS A 414 20.31 -3.40 -10.13
C HIS A 414 18.97 -2.66 -9.92
N THR A 415 18.02 -3.28 -9.22
CA THR A 415 16.65 -2.74 -9.13
C THR A 415 16.28 -2.26 -7.73
N VAL A 416 16.60 -3.06 -6.69
CA VAL A 416 16.07 -2.82 -5.35
C VAL A 416 16.84 -1.70 -4.63
N GLY A 417 16.12 -0.71 -4.13
CA GLY A 417 16.66 0.36 -3.29
C GLY A 417 17.71 1.22 -3.96
N THR A 418 17.63 1.44 -5.26
CA THR A 418 18.61 2.27 -5.97
C THR A 418 18.61 3.71 -5.45
N ALA A 419 19.75 4.41 -5.57
CA ALA A 419 19.83 5.82 -5.18
C ALA A 419 18.80 6.69 -5.93
N THR A 420 18.44 6.33 -7.16
CA THR A 420 17.42 7.04 -7.94
C THR A 420 16.02 6.82 -7.37
N HIS A 421 15.69 5.59 -6.97
CA HIS A 421 14.42 5.26 -6.34
C HIS A 421 14.26 5.99 -5.01
N ARG A 422 15.26 5.93 -4.13
CA ARG A 422 15.26 6.65 -2.84
C ARG A 422 15.11 8.16 -3.00
N ARG A 423 15.86 8.78 -3.94
CA ARG A 423 15.67 10.23 -4.23
C ARG A 423 14.26 10.55 -4.75
N THR A 424 13.64 9.63 -5.48
CA THR A 424 12.25 9.82 -5.94
C THR A 424 11.30 9.77 -4.75
N ALA A 425 11.48 8.82 -3.82
CA ALA A 425 10.68 8.73 -2.60
C ALA A 425 10.82 10.00 -1.72
N ASP A 426 12.05 10.47 -1.49
CA ASP A 426 12.29 11.71 -0.72
C ASP A 426 11.60 12.92 -1.38
N ARG A 427 11.69 13.07 -2.71
CA ARG A 427 11.02 14.15 -3.44
C ARG A 427 9.50 14.08 -3.36
N ILE A 428 8.93 12.88 -3.39
CA ILE A 428 7.48 12.67 -3.23
C ILE A 428 7.08 13.07 -1.80
N ALA A 429 7.78 12.57 -0.78
CA ALA A 429 7.50 12.87 0.63
C ALA A 429 7.56 14.38 0.95
N GLU A 430 8.50 15.13 0.34
CA GLU A 430 8.57 16.60 0.51
C GLU A 430 7.30 17.34 0.05
N ARG A 431 6.46 16.71 -0.78
CA ARG A 431 5.20 17.30 -1.26
C ARG A 431 4.00 16.96 -0.39
N THR A 432 4.13 15.97 0.49
CA THR A 432 3.02 15.42 1.26
C THR A 432 2.87 16.04 2.64
N THR A 433 3.98 16.47 3.27
CA THR A 433 3.96 17.10 4.60
C THR A 433 3.03 18.31 4.61
N THR A 434 2.01 18.27 5.49
CA THR A 434 0.96 19.28 5.57
C THR A 434 1.14 20.13 6.83
N LEU A 435 1.21 21.45 6.66
CA LEU A 435 1.26 22.42 7.75
C LEU A 435 -0.16 22.92 8.06
N LEU A 436 -0.67 22.66 9.26
CA LEU A 436 -2.02 23.02 9.67
C LEU A 436 -2.08 24.29 10.50
N VAL A 437 -1.12 24.48 11.40
CA VAL A 437 -1.01 25.67 12.26
C VAL A 437 0.41 26.23 12.18
N ASN A 438 0.56 27.55 12.12
CA ASN A 438 1.87 28.22 12.19
C ASN A 438 1.69 29.66 12.72
N GLU A 439 1.31 29.76 13.98
CA GLU A 439 1.11 31.04 14.65
C GLU A 439 2.45 31.74 14.90
N GLU A 440 2.42 33.04 14.88
CA GLU A 440 3.61 33.90 15.04
C GLU A 440 4.78 33.54 14.11
N ARG A 441 4.52 32.74 13.07
CA ARG A 441 5.54 32.24 12.13
C ARG A 441 6.66 31.46 12.86
N LEU A 442 6.28 30.59 13.78
CA LEU A 442 7.22 29.74 14.52
C LEU A 442 8.06 28.88 13.57
N LEU A 443 7.45 28.32 12.54
CA LEU A 443 8.15 27.59 11.48
C LEU A 443 8.52 28.52 10.31
N PRO A 444 9.69 28.31 9.68
CA PRO A 444 10.70 27.30 10.02
C PRO A 444 11.52 27.70 11.25
N LEU A 445 11.97 26.68 12.01
CA LEU A 445 12.89 26.87 13.13
C LEU A 445 14.22 27.45 12.62
N SER A 446 14.84 28.30 13.45
CA SER A 446 16.09 28.97 13.10
C SER A 446 17.26 28.38 13.88
N ARG A 447 18.22 27.77 13.22
CA ARG A 447 19.46 27.26 13.84
C ARG A 447 20.22 28.27 14.69
N ARG A 448 20.04 29.57 14.43
CA ARG A 448 20.65 30.65 15.22
C ARG A 448 19.87 30.97 16.48
N ARG A 449 18.54 30.84 16.46
CA ARG A 449 17.66 31.21 17.59
C ARG A 449 17.18 30.01 18.40
N THR A 450 17.08 28.85 17.75
CA THR A 450 16.60 27.60 18.34
C THR A 450 17.55 26.45 17.98
N PRO A 451 18.84 26.54 18.36
CA PRO A 451 19.83 25.53 17.99
C PRO A 451 19.60 24.19 18.67
N ARG A 452 19.04 24.18 19.90
CA ARG A 452 18.84 22.97 20.71
C ARG A 452 17.39 22.56 20.63
N VAL A 453 17.11 21.34 20.18
CA VAL A 453 15.76 20.84 19.93
C VAL A 453 15.57 19.50 20.68
N LEU A 454 14.57 19.42 21.54
CA LEU A 454 14.09 18.17 22.08
C LEU A 454 13.09 17.56 21.09
N VAL A 455 13.32 16.33 20.66
CA VAL A 455 12.34 15.53 19.91
C VAL A 455 11.77 14.50 20.86
N VAL A 456 10.46 14.57 21.11
CA VAL A 456 9.79 13.73 22.11
C VAL A 456 8.48 13.20 21.54
N GLY A 457 7.95 12.11 22.07
CA GLY A 457 6.59 11.66 21.74
C GLY A 457 6.44 10.17 21.48
N ALA A 458 5.42 9.82 20.72
CA ALA A 458 5.02 8.45 20.46
C ALA A 458 6.04 7.72 19.58
N ASP A 459 6.36 6.51 20.00
CA ASP A 459 7.17 5.56 19.22
C ASP A 459 6.36 4.26 19.02
N PRO A 460 5.38 4.24 18.10
CA PRO A 460 4.70 3.01 17.74
C PRO A 460 5.64 2.05 17.02
N ALA A 461 5.26 0.76 17.00
CA ALA A 461 5.99 -0.23 16.22
C ALA A 461 6.14 0.24 14.77
N SER A 462 7.36 0.20 14.26
CA SER A 462 7.67 0.67 12.92
C SER A 462 7.15 -0.30 11.86
N PRO A 463 6.70 0.18 10.69
CA PRO A 463 6.61 -0.64 9.50
C PRO A 463 7.97 -1.27 9.15
N SER A 464 7.96 -2.38 8.42
CA SER A 464 9.19 -3.08 8.03
C SER A 464 10.24 -2.14 7.45
N GLY A 465 11.47 -2.24 7.94
CA GLY A 465 12.64 -1.57 7.38
C GLY A 465 12.82 -0.09 7.69
N THR A 466 12.18 0.46 8.72
CA THR A 466 12.51 1.81 9.23
C THR A 466 13.77 1.78 10.10
N ASP A 467 14.47 2.93 10.24
CA ASP A 467 15.75 3.03 10.95
C ASP A 467 15.60 3.20 12.48
N GLY A 468 14.49 2.82 13.05
CA GLY A 468 14.24 2.86 14.48
C GLY A 468 13.03 3.73 14.89
N PRO A 469 12.97 4.12 16.17
CA PRO A 469 11.85 4.90 16.68
C PRO A 469 11.66 6.22 15.93
N PRO A 470 10.43 6.66 15.65
CA PRO A 470 10.13 7.93 14.98
C PRO A 470 10.83 9.14 15.60
N THR A 471 10.94 9.20 16.92
CA THR A 471 11.65 10.28 17.63
C THR A 471 13.13 10.31 17.28
N THR A 472 13.77 9.15 17.17
CA THR A 472 15.20 9.03 16.81
C THR A 472 15.43 9.39 15.35
N VAL A 473 14.60 8.91 14.44
CA VAL A 473 14.68 9.22 13.00
C VAL A 473 14.53 10.74 12.77
N LEU A 474 13.53 11.35 13.40
CA LEU A 474 13.28 12.79 13.28
C LEU A 474 14.42 13.63 13.89
N ALA A 475 14.93 13.24 15.06
CA ALA A 475 16.07 13.90 15.70
C ALA A 475 17.33 13.82 14.82
N THR A 476 17.64 12.65 14.28
CA THR A 476 18.75 12.45 13.34
C THR A 476 18.63 13.37 12.13
N ALA A 477 17.44 13.40 11.50
CA ALA A 477 17.19 14.25 10.34
C ALA A 477 17.32 15.75 10.65
N LEU A 478 16.93 16.20 11.84
CA LEU A 478 17.16 17.59 12.28
C LEU A 478 18.65 17.85 12.57
N THR A 479 19.38 16.87 13.10
CA THR A 479 20.83 16.98 13.32
C THR A 479 21.58 17.15 11.99
N GLU A 480 21.21 16.41 10.96
CA GLU A 480 21.75 16.55 9.60
C GLU A 480 21.51 17.97 9.02
N LEU A 481 20.45 18.63 9.46
CA LEU A 481 20.15 20.02 9.12
C LEU A 481 20.91 21.04 9.99
N GLY A 482 21.73 20.59 10.94
CA GLY A 482 22.59 21.41 11.78
C GLY A 482 21.96 21.91 13.09
N PHE A 483 20.93 21.23 13.59
CA PHE A 483 20.41 21.41 14.95
C PHE A 483 21.15 20.51 15.92
N THR A 484 21.19 20.87 17.19
CA THR A 484 21.62 19.98 18.29
C THR A 484 20.38 19.34 18.88
N THR A 485 20.22 18.02 18.73
CA THR A 485 18.99 17.35 19.10
C THR A 485 19.17 16.37 20.26
N THR A 486 18.11 16.18 21.01
CA THR A 486 17.94 15.09 21.99
C THR A 486 16.63 14.36 21.64
N ALA A 487 16.65 13.03 21.57
CA ALA A 487 15.46 12.21 21.38
C ALA A 487 15.01 11.60 22.71
N LEU A 488 13.69 11.62 22.96
CA LEU A 488 13.07 11.01 24.14
C LEU A 488 11.77 10.32 23.73
N THR A 489 11.70 9.01 23.87
CA THR A 489 10.47 8.26 23.62
C THR A 489 9.56 8.27 24.84
N THR A 490 8.25 8.44 24.62
CA THR A 490 7.24 8.33 25.66
C THR A 490 6.22 7.21 25.37
N GLY A 491 6.40 6.50 24.25
CA GLY A 491 5.43 5.51 23.77
C GLY A 491 4.11 6.13 23.29
N THR A 492 3.19 5.29 22.87
CA THR A 492 1.84 5.71 22.42
C THR A 492 0.87 6.00 23.59
N ALA A 493 1.22 5.58 24.81
CA ALA A 493 0.49 5.84 26.04
C ALA A 493 1.49 6.29 27.14
N PRO A 494 1.94 7.55 27.13
CA PRO A 494 2.92 8.07 28.08
C PRO A 494 2.49 7.87 29.53
N SER A 495 3.38 7.35 30.38
CA SER A 495 3.18 7.31 31.82
C SER A 495 3.37 8.69 32.45
N ALA A 496 2.87 8.89 33.68
CA ALA A 496 3.09 10.13 34.43
C ALA A 496 4.58 10.46 34.58
N GLU A 497 5.40 9.46 34.89
CA GLU A 497 6.87 9.60 34.98
C GLU A 497 7.49 10.00 33.63
N GLY A 498 7.08 9.37 32.53
CA GLY A 498 7.54 9.73 31.18
C GLY A 498 7.18 11.16 30.80
N ILE A 499 5.98 11.63 31.19
CA ILE A 499 5.57 13.02 31.01
C ILE A 499 6.46 13.96 31.83
N ASP A 500 6.73 13.64 33.12
CA ASP A 500 7.60 14.45 33.98
C ASP A 500 9.03 14.53 33.43
N GLN A 501 9.57 13.44 32.93
CA GLN A 501 10.89 13.40 32.26
C GLN A 501 10.91 14.29 31.00
N ALA A 502 9.87 14.24 30.18
CA ALA A 502 9.74 15.06 28.98
C ALA A 502 9.70 16.56 29.31
N VAL A 503 8.92 16.95 30.33
CA VAL A 503 8.81 18.34 30.82
C VAL A 503 10.15 18.82 31.38
N ALA A 504 10.83 17.98 32.17
CA ALA A 504 12.18 18.31 32.69
C ALA A 504 13.20 18.50 31.57
N ALA A 505 13.18 17.64 30.54
CA ALA A 505 14.06 17.75 29.37
C ALA A 505 13.80 19.02 28.55
N ALA A 506 12.56 19.50 28.51
CA ALA A 506 12.20 20.73 27.80
C ALA A 506 12.85 21.99 28.40
N ALA A 507 13.14 22.02 29.69
CA ALA A 507 13.77 23.19 30.34
C ALA A 507 15.19 23.51 29.84
N GLY A 508 15.85 22.57 29.15
CA GLY A 508 17.22 22.74 28.68
C GLY A 508 17.36 23.06 27.20
N VAL A 509 16.26 23.25 26.46
CA VAL A 509 16.27 23.38 24.99
C VAL A 509 15.60 24.69 24.52
N ASP A 510 15.77 25.02 23.25
CA ASP A 510 15.26 26.25 22.65
C ASP A 510 13.94 26.01 21.89
N ALA A 511 13.64 24.73 21.57
CA ALA A 511 12.37 24.31 20.99
C ALA A 511 12.09 22.83 21.30
N VAL A 512 10.83 22.46 21.29
CA VAL A 512 10.34 21.07 21.41
C VAL A 512 9.66 20.70 20.11
N VAL A 513 9.94 19.48 19.60
CA VAL A 513 9.18 18.83 18.53
C VAL A 513 8.53 17.58 19.12
N VAL A 514 7.20 17.52 19.15
CA VAL A 514 6.47 16.40 19.74
C VAL A 514 5.72 15.62 18.68
N GLY A 515 6.03 14.30 18.58
CA GLY A 515 5.30 13.36 17.72
C GLY A 515 4.04 12.84 18.43
N THR A 516 2.86 13.00 17.79
CA THR A 516 1.59 12.51 18.32
C THR A 516 1.02 11.36 17.47
N TYR A 517 0.24 10.48 18.11
CA TYR A 517 -0.28 9.27 17.48
C TYR A 517 -1.69 8.98 17.99
N ASN A 518 -2.71 9.37 17.22
CA ASN A 518 -4.13 9.18 17.55
C ASN A 518 -4.51 9.74 18.94
N VAL A 519 -4.30 11.04 19.15
CA VAL A 519 -4.63 11.72 20.40
C VAL A 519 -6.12 11.70 20.65
N THR A 520 -6.51 11.28 21.85
CA THR A 520 -7.90 11.28 22.30
C THR A 520 -8.13 12.35 23.38
N ALA A 521 -9.39 12.73 23.60
CA ALA A 521 -9.77 13.79 24.52
C ALA A 521 -9.26 13.57 25.97
N THR A 522 -9.15 12.31 26.42
CA THR A 522 -8.71 11.92 27.76
C THR A 522 -7.38 11.17 27.77
N GLY A 523 -6.70 11.09 26.61
CA GLY A 523 -5.47 10.31 26.46
C GLY A 523 -4.25 11.00 27.09
N SER A 524 -3.32 10.21 27.61
CA SER A 524 -2.09 10.72 28.24
C SER A 524 -1.16 11.48 27.26
N GLN A 525 -1.26 11.25 25.94
CA GLN A 525 -0.57 12.07 24.95
C GLN A 525 -1.04 13.52 24.95
N LYS A 526 -2.36 13.76 25.14
CA LYS A 526 -2.91 15.12 25.30
C LYS A 526 -2.28 15.80 26.52
N THR A 527 -2.26 15.11 27.66
CA THR A 527 -1.62 15.60 28.89
C THR A 527 -0.14 15.90 28.68
N LEU A 528 0.59 15.06 27.97
CA LEU A 528 2.00 15.31 27.61
C LEU A 528 2.15 16.63 26.85
N VAL A 529 1.36 16.83 25.80
CA VAL A 529 1.44 18.04 24.96
C VAL A 529 1.03 19.28 25.75
N GLU A 530 -0.05 19.24 26.51
CA GLU A 530 -0.51 20.35 27.35
C GLU A 530 0.55 20.77 28.38
N ARG A 531 1.20 19.80 29.04
CA ARG A 531 2.28 20.07 29.99
C ARG A 531 3.53 20.62 29.32
N LEU A 532 3.88 20.16 28.12
CA LEU A 532 4.98 20.72 27.35
C LEU A 532 4.68 22.17 26.90
N VAL A 533 3.45 22.47 26.44
CA VAL A 533 3.00 23.83 26.12
C VAL A 533 3.11 24.75 27.35
N ALA A 534 2.72 24.26 28.52
CA ALA A 534 2.78 25.02 29.78
C ALA A 534 4.22 25.41 30.21
N THR A 535 5.26 24.76 29.67
CA THR A 535 6.66 25.19 29.89
C THR A 535 7.01 26.52 29.27
N GLY A 536 6.23 27.01 28.30
CA GLY A 536 6.51 28.20 27.52
C GLY A 536 7.63 28.06 26.48
N VAL A 537 8.27 26.88 26.34
CA VAL A 537 9.24 26.59 25.29
C VAL A 537 8.50 26.46 23.94
N PRO A 538 8.98 27.09 22.85
CA PRO A 538 8.39 26.96 21.53
C PRO A 538 8.18 25.50 21.14
N LEU A 539 6.92 25.13 20.81
CA LEU A 539 6.55 23.75 20.54
C LEU A 539 5.95 23.57 19.14
N VAL A 540 6.45 22.55 18.45
CA VAL A 540 5.95 22.06 17.16
C VAL A 540 5.38 20.66 17.38
N ALA A 541 4.10 20.43 17.10
CA ALA A 541 3.52 19.10 17.12
C ALA A 541 3.44 18.50 15.71
N ILE A 542 3.57 17.18 15.63
CA ILE A 542 3.50 16.42 14.38
C ILE A 542 2.55 15.23 14.59
N ALA A 543 1.42 15.20 13.89
CA ALA A 543 0.64 13.97 13.77
C ALA A 543 1.41 12.98 12.88
N ILE A 544 1.97 11.95 13.47
CA ILE A 544 2.71 10.91 12.75
C ILE A 544 1.80 9.80 12.20
N ARG A 545 0.50 9.88 12.41
CA ARG A 545 -0.52 9.00 11.85
C ARG A 545 -1.72 9.81 11.37
N ASN A 546 -2.90 9.61 11.97
CA ASN A 546 -4.11 10.32 11.56
C ASN A 546 -3.97 11.85 11.79
N PRO A 547 -4.44 12.69 10.86
CA PRO A 547 -4.30 14.15 10.98
C PRO A 547 -5.26 14.80 11.99
N TYR A 548 -6.14 14.01 12.63
CA TYR A 548 -7.22 14.50 13.50
C TYR A 548 -6.74 14.98 14.87
N ASP A 549 -5.53 14.63 15.28
CA ASP A 549 -4.94 14.97 16.58
C ASP A 549 -4.95 16.48 16.85
N VAL A 550 -4.83 17.31 15.82
CA VAL A 550 -4.82 18.78 15.92
C VAL A 550 -6.10 19.32 16.58
N ALA A 551 -7.23 18.66 16.39
CA ALA A 551 -8.50 19.07 17.01
C ALA A 551 -8.51 18.91 18.53
N GLN A 552 -7.68 18.01 19.07
CA GLN A 552 -7.54 17.78 20.51
C GLN A 552 -6.51 18.69 21.19
N LEU A 553 -5.75 19.49 20.42
CA LEU A 553 -4.57 20.24 20.85
C LEU A 553 -4.65 21.73 20.44
N PRO A 554 -5.68 22.47 20.88
CA PRO A 554 -5.95 23.84 20.38
C PRO A 554 -4.86 24.86 20.73
N ASP A 555 -4.05 24.63 21.77
CA ASP A 555 -3.02 25.57 22.24
C ASP A 555 -1.66 25.36 21.54
N VAL A 556 -1.56 24.44 20.60
CA VAL A 556 -0.34 24.19 19.84
C VAL A 556 -0.19 25.21 18.70
N ARG A 557 0.88 26.00 18.72
CA ARG A 557 1.11 27.11 17.78
C ARG A 557 1.73 26.73 16.44
N ALA A 558 2.28 25.51 16.32
CA ALA A 558 2.76 24.98 15.04
C ALA A 558 2.43 23.49 14.97
N TYR A 559 1.71 23.11 13.91
CA TYR A 559 1.20 21.74 13.77
C TYR A 559 1.37 21.22 12.35
N LEU A 560 1.96 20.03 12.22
CA LEU A 560 2.19 19.32 10.96
C LEU A 560 1.48 17.97 10.97
N ALA A 561 1.13 17.46 9.80
CA ALA A 561 0.69 16.09 9.58
C ALA A 561 1.58 15.39 8.56
N THR A 562 2.02 14.16 8.85
CA THR A 562 2.85 13.32 7.98
C THR A 562 2.11 12.10 7.47
N TYR A 563 0.99 11.72 8.11
CA TYR A 563 0.13 10.58 7.75
C TYR A 563 0.78 9.20 7.91
N SER A 564 2.06 9.14 8.25
CA SER A 564 2.80 7.94 8.59
C SER A 564 4.08 8.31 9.34
N TRP A 565 4.69 7.30 9.95
CA TRP A 565 5.92 7.43 10.75
C TRP A 565 7.11 6.70 10.10
N THR A 566 7.07 6.55 8.77
CA THR A 566 8.22 6.01 8.04
C THR A 566 9.34 7.04 7.91
N ASP A 567 10.55 6.55 7.73
CA ASP A 567 11.74 7.40 7.66
C ASP A 567 11.65 8.50 6.60
N VAL A 568 11.07 8.18 5.44
CA VAL A 568 10.99 9.11 4.32
C VAL A 568 10.09 10.30 4.64
N GLU A 569 9.00 10.08 5.36
CA GLU A 569 8.07 11.14 5.77
C GLU A 569 8.61 11.95 6.95
N LEU A 570 9.27 11.29 7.90
CA LEU A 570 9.90 11.99 9.03
C LEU A 570 11.08 12.86 8.57
N ARG A 571 11.90 12.40 7.62
CA ARG A 571 12.93 13.23 6.99
C ARG A 571 12.33 14.43 6.25
N ALA A 572 11.23 14.23 5.54
CA ALA A 572 10.52 15.33 4.86
C ALA A 572 9.98 16.35 5.87
N ALA A 573 9.37 15.89 6.97
CA ALA A 573 8.91 16.76 8.06
C ALA A 573 10.07 17.54 8.69
N ALA A 574 11.22 16.91 8.97
CA ALA A 574 12.42 17.59 9.48
C ALA A 574 12.87 18.71 8.53
N ARG A 575 12.88 18.46 7.22
CA ARG A 575 13.23 19.48 6.21
C ARG A 575 12.25 20.65 6.19
N VAL A 576 10.96 20.38 6.40
CA VAL A 576 9.95 21.43 6.59
C VAL A 576 10.23 22.18 7.90
N ILE A 577 10.40 21.51 9.03
CA ILE A 577 10.66 22.16 10.33
C ILE A 577 11.92 23.04 10.29
N GLY A 578 12.99 22.54 9.70
CA GLY A 578 14.28 23.25 9.58
C GLY A 578 14.37 24.26 8.42
N GLY A 579 13.31 24.42 7.62
CA GLY A 579 13.26 25.37 6.51
C GLY A 579 14.06 24.98 5.26
N ALA A 580 14.41 23.69 5.12
CA ALA A 580 15.07 23.16 3.92
C ALA A 580 14.06 22.76 2.82
N ALA A 581 12.78 22.60 3.17
CA ALA A 581 11.68 22.37 2.25
C ALA A 581 10.46 23.24 2.64
N ARG A 582 9.56 23.50 1.66
CA ARG A 582 8.27 24.15 1.93
C ARG A 582 7.20 23.11 2.20
N PRO A 583 6.29 23.33 3.17
CA PRO A 583 5.09 22.49 3.28
C PRO A 583 4.21 22.72 2.04
N ARG A 584 3.79 21.64 1.40
CA ARG A 584 2.97 21.67 0.17
C ARG A 584 1.73 20.79 0.29
N GLY A 585 1.72 19.85 1.23
CA GLY A 585 0.60 18.96 1.46
C GLY A 585 -0.69 19.72 1.77
N LYS A 586 -1.80 19.13 1.38
CA LYS A 586 -3.16 19.60 1.66
C LYS A 586 -3.94 18.48 2.31
N LEU A 587 -4.75 18.76 3.31
CA LEU A 587 -5.57 17.74 3.96
C LEU A 587 -6.40 16.97 2.93
N PRO A 588 -6.25 15.64 2.85
CA PRO A 588 -7.09 14.82 1.97
C PRO A 588 -8.41 14.39 2.65
N VAL A 589 -8.56 14.73 3.92
CA VAL A 589 -9.75 14.49 4.75
C VAL A 589 -10.10 15.79 5.49
N ALA A 590 -11.37 15.98 5.86
CA ALA A 590 -11.74 17.05 6.79
C ALA A 590 -11.30 16.69 8.21
N VAL A 591 -11.01 17.70 9.00
CA VAL A 591 -10.80 17.60 10.45
C VAL A 591 -11.93 18.36 11.14
N ASP A 592 -12.73 17.65 11.92
CA ASP A 592 -13.85 18.23 12.64
C ASP A 592 -13.39 18.81 14.00
N ARG A 593 -14.18 19.69 14.56
CA ARG A 593 -13.91 20.24 15.88
C ARG A 593 -14.11 19.17 16.97
N ALA A 594 -13.21 19.15 17.94
CA ALA A 594 -13.32 18.20 19.07
C ALA A 594 -14.51 18.47 19.98
N ASP A 595 -14.94 19.74 20.11
CA ASP A 595 -16.06 20.18 20.95
C ASP A 595 -17.43 20.11 20.22
N ASP A 596 -17.44 20.06 18.89
CA ASP A 596 -18.64 19.96 18.06
C ASP A 596 -18.32 19.25 16.74
N PRO A 597 -18.38 17.90 16.70
CA PRO A 597 -18.04 17.12 15.50
C PRO A 597 -18.93 17.40 14.28
N ALA A 598 -20.04 18.12 14.44
CA ALA A 598 -20.84 18.57 13.30
C ALA A 598 -20.24 19.78 12.58
N LYS A 599 -19.17 20.38 13.12
CA LYS A 599 -18.48 21.53 12.55
C LYS A 599 -17.07 21.20 12.14
N VAL A 600 -16.76 21.50 10.91
CA VAL A 600 -15.42 21.35 10.35
C VAL A 600 -14.48 22.40 10.96
N LEU A 601 -13.34 21.95 11.50
CA LEU A 601 -12.22 22.78 11.94
C LEU A 601 -11.31 23.13 10.75
N TYR A 602 -10.92 22.13 9.97
CA TYR A 602 -10.12 22.29 8.75
C TYR A 602 -10.75 21.49 7.60
N PRO A 603 -11.14 22.14 6.49
CA PRO A 603 -11.74 21.44 5.35
C PRO A 603 -10.72 20.66 4.54
N ILE A 604 -11.19 19.73 3.71
CA ILE A 604 -10.38 19.10 2.66
C ILE A 604 -9.72 20.19 1.81
N GLY A 605 -8.45 19.97 1.44
CA GLY A 605 -7.65 20.94 0.70
C GLY A 605 -6.98 22.03 1.55
N TYR A 606 -7.25 22.06 2.85
CA TYR A 606 -6.57 23.00 3.75
C TYR A 606 -5.10 22.63 3.96
N GLY A 607 -4.27 23.65 4.10
CA GLY A 607 -2.84 23.53 4.41
C GLY A 607 -2.14 24.86 4.19
N LEU A 608 -1.27 25.22 5.11
CA LEU A 608 -0.48 26.45 5.09
C LEU A 608 0.84 26.25 4.32
N THR A 609 1.49 27.34 3.98
CA THR A 609 2.84 27.33 3.40
C THR A 609 3.64 28.53 3.89
N TYR A 610 4.95 28.47 3.73
CA TYR A 610 5.86 29.58 3.97
C TYR A 610 6.99 29.62 2.92
N GLN A 611 7.71 30.76 2.83
CA GLN A 611 8.87 30.87 1.95
C GLN A 611 10.09 30.21 2.60
N VAL A 612 10.80 29.37 1.86
CA VAL A 612 12.14 28.89 2.23
C VAL A 612 13.12 30.05 2.09
N ARG A 613 13.96 30.24 3.09
CA ARG A 613 14.97 31.29 3.14
C ARG A 613 16.28 30.86 2.50
#